data_0b6bfe301d466e211dea7fa9e5239591
#
_entry.id   0b6bfe301d466e211dea7fa9e5239591
#
_cell.length_a   1.000
_cell.length_b   1.000
_cell.length_c   1.000
_cell.angle_alpha   90.00
_cell.angle_beta   90.00
_cell.angle_gamma   90.00
#
_symmetry.space_group_name_H-M   'P 1'
#
loop_
_entity.id
_entity.type
_entity.pdbx_description
1 polymer ?
#
loop_
_entity_poly.entity_id
_entity_poly.type
_entity_poly.pdbx_seq_one_letter_code
_entity_poly.pdbx_strand_id
1 'polypeptide(L)'
;MRIFIGLVALLLAVQATVWAQQKGVPGKDVGPMDSPLPPSPYLAKPLPELKGVVSWKTLGQVTPVRQQDRFIPQFSKDVAALDKKEIKLQGFMMPLDMGEKQKRFLLVALPPSCAFCLPGGPDQLVEVVAKTPVKYGFDPVVVSGKFVVLKDDPMGLYYRLTEAVAVSQ
;
A
#
# COMPACT_ATOMS: atom_id res chain seq x y z
N MET A 1 -59.73 38.78 11.39
CA MET A 1 -59.61 37.40 10.85
C MET A 1 -59.50 37.33 9.34
N ARG A 2 -59.25 38.42 8.63
CA ARG A 2 -59.09 38.46 7.16
C ARG A 2 -57.66 38.79 6.68
N ILE A 3 -56.77 39.19 7.58
CA ILE A 3 -55.37 39.56 7.25
C ILE A 3 -54.40 38.40 7.31
N PHE A 4 -54.75 37.33 8.05
CA PHE A 4 -53.87 36.16 8.20
C PHE A 4 -53.89 35.20 6.99
N ILE A 5 -54.94 35.24 6.16
CA ILE A 5 -55.09 34.33 5.00
C ILE A 5 -54.25 34.83 3.81
N GLY A 6 -53.99 36.11 3.70
CA GLY A 6 -53.18 36.67 2.64
C GLY A 6 -51.66 36.40 2.77
N LEU A 7 -51.18 36.28 3.99
CA LEU A 7 -49.74 36.07 4.27
C LEU A 7 -49.29 34.63 4.08
N VAL A 8 -50.18 33.65 4.27
CA VAL A 8 -49.90 32.23 4.07
C VAL A 8 -49.87 31.89 2.56
N ALA A 9 -50.71 32.56 1.77
CA ALA A 9 -50.72 32.34 0.30
C ALA A 9 -49.47 32.91 -0.40
N LEU A 10 -48.86 33.96 0.13
CA LEU A 10 -47.64 34.55 -0.42
C LEU A 10 -46.38 33.69 -0.12
N LEU A 11 -46.37 33.02 1.03
CA LEU A 11 -45.25 32.14 1.39
C LEU A 11 -45.21 30.81 0.61
N LEU A 12 -46.36 30.34 0.15
CA LEU A 12 -46.42 29.10 -0.69
C LEU A 12 -46.04 29.35 -2.15
N ALA A 13 -46.15 30.58 -2.66
CA ALA A 13 -45.79 30.91 -4.03
C ALA A 13 -44.26 31.02 -4.24
N VAL A 14 -43.49 31.30 -3.21
CA VAL A 14 -42.04 31.43 -3.29
C VAL A 14 -41.31 30.07 -3.29
N GLN A 15 -41.95 29.01 -2.79
CA GLN A 15 -41.34 27.67 -2.80
C GLN A 15 -41.42 26.91 -4.11
N ALA A 16 -42.30 27.31 -5.01
CA ALA A 16 -42.48 26.62 -6.32
C ALA A 16 -41.42 26.98 -7.35
N THR A 17 -40.66 28.05 -7.16
CA THR A 17 -39.66 28.52 -8.14
C THR A 17 -38.24 27.92 -7.95
N VAL A 18 -37.97 27.29 -6.80
CA VAL A 18 -36.64 26.72 -6.52
C VAL A 18 -36.44 25.34 -7.16
N TRP A 19 -37.53 24.65 -7.55
CA TRP A 19 -37.44 23.28 -8.12
C TRP A 19 -37.27 23.24 -9.66
N ALA A 20 -37.33 24.40 -10.35
CA ALA A 20 -37.28 24.44 -11.81
C ALA A 20 -35.89 24.65 -12.41
N GLN A 21 -34.80 24.70 -11.59
CA GLN A 21 -33.47 25.02 -12.07
C GLN A 21 -32.45 23.87 -12.00
N GLN A 22 -32.88 22.67 -11.69
CA GLN A 22 -32.04 21.47 -11.96
C GLN A 22 -32.24 21.02 -13.42
N LYS A 23 -31.88 21.86 -14.39
CA LYS A 23 -31.54 21.36 -15.73
C LYS A 23 -30.32 20.48 -15.55
N GLY A 24 -30.55 19.14 -15.58
CA GLY A 24 -29.48 18.17 -15.61
C GLY A 24 -28.48 18.57 -16.67
N VAL A 25 -27.24 18.61 -16.31
CA VAL A 25 -26.11 18.65 -17.25
C VAL A 25 -26.39 17.52 -18.27
N PRO A 26 -26.46 17.79 -19.59
CA PRO A 26 -26.57 16.70 -20.57
C PRO A 26 -25.39 15.77 -20.31
N GLY A 27 -25.66 14.59 -19.74
CA GLY A 27 -24.68 13.52 -19.72
C GLY A 27 -24.29 13.30 -21.16
N LYS A 28 -23.05 13.58 -21.52
CA LYS A 28 -22.50 13.03 -22.77
C LYS A 28 -22.72 11.54 -22.64
N ASP A 29 -23.42 10.98 -23.61
CA ASP A 29 -23.55 9.54 -23.75
C ASP A 29 -22.14 8.97 -23.70
N VAL A 30 -21.79 8.41 -22.55
CA VAL A 30 -20.58 7.62 -22.42
C VAL A 30 -20.91 6.34 -23.17
N GLY A 31 -20.51 6.29 -24.42
CA GLY A 31 -20.62 5.08 -25.23
C GLY A 31 -20.01 3.89 -24.48
N PRO A 32 -20.33 2.65 -24.89
CA PRO A 32 -19.80 1.48 -24.22
C PRO A 32 -18.29 1.62 -24.05
N MET A 33 -17.80 1.45 -22.82
CA MET A 33 -16.38 1.48 -22.48
C MET A 33 -15.69 0.21 -22.99
N ASP A 34 -15.71 0.00 -24.31
CA ASP A 34 -15.03 -1.11 -24.97
C ASP A 34 -13.59 -0.75 -25.41
N SER A 35 -13.14 0.46 -25.16
CA SER A 35 -11.72 0.77 -25.33
C SER A 35 -10.97 0.29 -24.09
N PRO A 36 -10.05 -0.68 -24.22
CA PRO A 36 -9.16 -0.99 -23.12
C PRO A 36 -8.45 0.28 -22.70
N LEU A 37 -8.62 0.67 -21.44
CA LEU A 37 -7.89 1.81 -20.88
C LEU A 37 -6.40 1.59 -21.20
N PRO A 38 -5.70 2.63 -21.67
CA PRO A 38 -4.26 2.49 -21.86
C PRO A 38 -3.64 1.97 -20.57
N PRO A 39 -2.72 1.00 -20.63
CA PRO A 39 -2.12 0.43 -19.45
C PRO A 39 -1.59 1.59 -18.60
N SER A 40 -2.05 1.64 -17.36
CA SER A 40 -1.61 2.67 -16.42
C SER A 40 -0.07 2.63 -16.38
N PRO A 41 0.63 3.76 -16.58
CA PRO A 41 2.08 3.81 -16.41
C PRO A 41 2.51 3.42 -14.99
N TYR A 42 1.55 3.36 -14.06
CA TYR A 42 1.69 2.89 -12.69
C TYR A 42 1.36 1.40 -12.49
N LEU A 43 1.03 0.65 -13.55
CA LEU A 43 1.05 -0.81 -13.49
C LEU A 43 2.52 -1.23 -13.39
N ALA A 44 2.97 -1.28 -12.16
CA ALA A 44 4.32 -1.72 -11.83
C ALA A 44 4.56 -3.10 -12.44
N LYS A 45 5.56 -3.18 -13.30
CA LYS A 45 6.06 -4.48 -13.75
C LYS A 45 6.49 -5.25 -12.50
N PRO A 46 6.07 -6.52 -12.36
CA PRO A 46 6.56 -7.36 -11.28
C PRO A 46 8.08 -7.31 -11.24
N LEU A 47 8.64 -7.32 -10.03
CA LEU A 47 10.09 -7.40 -9.87
C LEU A 47 10.62 -8.66 -10.58
N PRO A 48 11.71 -8.56 -11.36
CA PRO A 48 12.31 -9.74 -11.98
C PRO A 48 12.82 -10.68 -10.88
N GLU A 49 12.62 -11.98 -11.06
CA GLU A 49 13.19 -12.98 -10.17
C GLU A 49 14.70 -13.03 -10.35
N LEU A 50 15.44 -12.74 -9.30
CA LEU A 50 16.90 -12.79 -9.29
C LEU A 50 17.39 -14.04 -8.59
N LYS A 51 18.40 -14.69 -9.18
CA LYS A 51 19.02 -15.88 -8.59
C LYS A 51 19.66 -15.56 -7.22
N GLY A 52 19.31 -16.34 -6.21
CA GLY A 52 19.83 -16.15 -4.85
C GLY A 52 19.16 -15.03 -4.05
N VAL A 53 18.08 -14.46 -4.56
CA VAL A 53 17.22 -13.50 -3.88
C VAL A 53 15.92 -14.21 -3.47
N VAL A 54 15.46 -14.01 -2.26
CA VAL A 54 14.20 -14.59 -1.78
C VAL A 54 13.03 -13.93 -2.50
N SER A 55 12.12 -14.77 -3.01
CA SER A 55 10.94 -14.30 -3.75
C SER A 55 9.85 -13.79 -2.79
N TRP A 56 9.18 -12.72 -3.17
CA TRP A 56 7.98 -12.24 -2.48
C TRP A 56 6.85 -13.29 -2.44
N LYS A 57 6.80 -14.18 -3.44
CA LYS A 57 5.88 -15.32 -3.44
C LYS A 57 6.14 -16.27 -2.26
N THR A 58 7.41 -16.43 -1.87
CA THR A 58 7.77 -17.22 -0.67
C THR A 58 7.32 -16.51 0.58
N LEU A 59 7.58 -15.20 0.72
CA LEU A 59 7.16 -14.41 1.87
C LEU A 59 5.64 -14.33 2.01
N GLY A 60 4.90 -14.34 0.91
CA GLY A 60 3.44 -14.39 0.90
C GLY A 60 2.83 -15.71 1.41
N GLN A 61 3.64 -16.74 1.70
CA GLN A 61 3.16 -18.01 2.26
C GLN A 61 2.90 -17.90 3.77
N VAL A 62 1.99 -17.04 4.13
CA VAL A 62 1.55 -16.77 5.51
C VAL A 62 0.03 -16.71 5.56
N THR A 63 -0.55 -17.31 6.59
CA THR A 63 -2.00 -17.30 6.84
C THR A 63 -2.27 -16.53 8.13
N PRO A 64 -3.06 -15.45 8.08
CA PRO A 64 -3.47 -14.76 9.30
C PRO A 64 -4.51 -15.62 10.03
N VAL A 65 -4.21 -16.00 11.27
CA VAL A 65 -5.12 -16.77 12.12
C VAL A 65 -5.63 -15.86 13.23
N ARG A 66 -6.96 -15.82 13.38
CA ARG A 66 -7.57 -15.02 14.43
C ARG A 66 -7.35 -15.70 15.79
N GLN A 67 -6.73 -15.00 16.72
CA GLN A 67 -6.61 -15.40 18.12
C GLN A 67 -7.18 -14.30 19.00
N GLN A 68 -8.30 -14.59 19.68
CA GLN A 68 -9.05 -13.58 20.43
C GLN A 68 -9.41 -12.38 19.51
N ASP A 69 -8.92 -11.19 19.83
CA ASP A 69 -9.20 -9.94 19.10
C ASP A 69 -8.09 -9.53 18.12
N ARG A 70 -7.07 -10.39 17.90
CA ARG A 70 -5.94 -10.12 17.02
C ARG A 70 -5.76 -11.19 15.96
N PHE A 71 -5.14 -10.79 14.84
CA PHE A 71 -4.66 -11.72 13.82
C PHE A 71 -3.18 -12.01 14.05
N ILE A 72 -2.84 -13.28 14.23
CA ILE A 72 -1.46 -13.76 14.39
C ILE A 72 -1.04 -14.46 13.09
N PRO A 73 0.13 -14.12 12.51
CA PRO A 73 0.60 -14.78 11.31
C PRO A 73 1.04 -16.21 11.57
N GLN A 74 0.53 -17.14 10.79
CA GLN A 74 1.01 -18.51 10.73
C GLN A 74 1.87 -18.68 9.46
N PHE A 75 3.17 -18.79 9.65
CA PHE A 75 4.14 -18.88 8.56
C PHE A 75 4.28 -20.31 8.05
N SER A 76 4.49 -20.45 6.74
CA SER A 76 4.87 -21.73 6.14
C SER A 76 6.22 -22.22 6.66
N LYS A 77 6.52 -23.51 6.42
CA LYS A 77 7.82 -24.08 6.76
C LYS A 77 8.97 -23.37 6.03
N ASP A 78 8.74 -22.97 4.79
CA ASP A 78 9.73 -22.29 3.95
C ASP A 78 10.06 -20.91 4.51
N VAL A 79 9.05 -20.14 4.89
CA VAL A 79 9.25 -18.83 5.55
C VAL A 79 9.93 -18.99 6.92
N ALA A 80 9.47 -19.93 7.74
CA ALA A 80 10.06 -20.19 9.05
C ALA A 80 11.52 -20.63 8.95
N ALA A 81 11.89 -21.33 7.88
CA ALA A 81 13.27 -21.76 7.63
C ALA A 81 14.21 -20.60 7.27
N LEU A 82 13.69 -19.42 6.91
CA LEU A 82 14.48 -18.23 6.65
C LEU A 82 14.83 -17.47 7.94
N ASP A 83 14.14 -17.75 9.04
CA ASP A 83 14.37 -17.04 10.31
C ASP A 83 15.84 -17.13 10.74
N LYS A 84 16.40 -15.99 11.14
CA LYS A 84 17.79 -15.80 11.58
C LYS A 84 18.86 -16.11 10.51
N LYS A 85 18.47 -16.38 9.26
CA LYS A 85 19.42 -16.58 8.17
C LYS A 85 19.76 -15.25 7.50
N GLU A 86 20.96 -15.22 6.92
CA GLU A 86 21.33 -14.14 6.02
C GLU A 86 20.72 -14.41 4.64
N ILE A 87 19.92 -13.45 4.16
CA ILE A 87 19.23 -13.56 2.89
C ILE A 87 19.40 -12.28 2.08
N LYS A 88 19.09 -12.36 0.79
CA LYS A 88 18.94 -11.20 -0.10
C LYS A 88 17.49 -11.01 -0.44
N LEU A 89 17.04 -9.76 -0.42
CA LEU A 89 15.71 -9.34 -0.86
C LEU A 89 15.84 -8.20 -1.86
N GLN A 90 14.97 -8.21 -2.87
CA GLN A 90 14.80 -7.11 -3.81
C GLN A 90 13.45 -6.45 -3.58
N GLY A 91 13.40 -5.13 -3.61
CA GLY A 91 12.14 -4.40 -3.47
C GLY A 91 12.32 -2.91 -3.69
N PHE A 92 11.23 -2.19 -3.59
CA PHE A 92 11.23 -0.74 -3.63
C PHE A 92 11.36 -0.18 -2.21
N MET A 93 12.13 0.88 -2.07
CA MET A 93 12.33 1.53 -0.79
C MET A 93 11.18 2.49 -0.50
N MET A 94 10.57 2.34 0.67
CA MET A 94 9.65 3.31 1.24
C MET A 94 10.31 3.90 2.49
N PRO A 95 10.73 5.18 2.46
CA PRO A 95 11.47 5.79 3.55
C PRO A 95 10.58 5.97 4.78
N LEU A 96 11.15 5.76 5.96
CA LEU A 96 10.50 6.05 7.25
C LEU A 96 11.03 7.34 7.88
N ASP A 97 12.20 7.79 7.45
CA ASP A 97 12.83 9.00 7.93
C ASP A 97 13.00 10.02 6.80
N MET A 98 13.20 11.29 7.17
CA MET A 98 13.50 12.34 6.22
C MET A 98 14.96 12.27 5.79
N GLY A 99 15.23 12.60 4.52
CA GLY A 99 16.59 12.70 3.98
C GLY A 99 16.92 11.70 2.88
N GLU A 100 18.05 11.91 2.22
CA GLU A 100 18.49 11.13 1.06
C GLU A 100 19.02 9.74 1.41
N LYS A 101 19.45 9.52 2.64
CA LYS A 101 20.02 8.27 3.12
C LYS A 101 19.20 7.73 4.27
N GLN A 102 18.76 6.49 4.12
CA GLN A 102 17.87 5.82 5.06
C GLN A 102 18.62 4.74 5.84
N LYS A 103 18.56 4.80 7.16
CA LYS A 103 18.98 3.71 8.06
C LYS A 103 17.85 2.74 8.35
N ARG A 104 16.62 3.24 8.34
CA ARG A 104 15.42 2.45 8.59
C ARG A 104 14.38 2.77 7.51
N PHE A 105 13.87 1.76 6.85
CA PHE A 105 12.90 1.92 5.78
C PHE A 105 12.08 0.63 5.60
N LEU A 106 10.97 0.72 4.88
CA LEU A 106 10.26 -0.46 4.43
C LEU A 106 10.75 -0.82 3.02
N LEU A 107 11.05 -2.11 2.83
CA LEU A 107 11.24 -2.70 1.52
C LEU A 107 9.92 -3.33 1.11
N VAL A 108 9.39 -2.98 -0.05
CA VAL A 108 8.06 -3.39 -0.50
C VAL A 108 8.11 -4.06 -1.86
N ALA A 109 7.20 -5.01 -2.08
CA ALA A 109 7.13 -5.81 -3.31
C ALA A 109 6.73 -5.00 -4.55
N LEU A 110 5.91 -3.97 -4.35
CA LEU A 110 5.37 -3.12 -5.41
C LEU A 110 5.80 -1.67 -5.18
N PRO A 111 6.04 -0.89 -6.25
CA PRO A 111 6.38 0.51 -6.08
C PRO A 111 5.22 1.24 -5.40
N PRO A 112 5.50 2.08 -4.40
CA PRO A 112 4.48 2.87 -3.73
C PRO A 112 3.85 3.85 -4.73
N SER A 113 2.54 3.76 -4.93
CA SER A 113 1.78 4.66 -5.79
C SER A 113 1.50 6.01 -5.13
N CYS A 114 1.65 6.09 -3.81
CA CYS A 114 1.57 7.33 -3.05
C CYS A 114 2.49 7.24 -1.81
N ALA A 115 2.95 8.39 -1.30
CA ALA A 115 3.88 8.45 -0.18
C ALA A 115 3.30 7.91 1.15
N PHE A 116 1.98 7.77 1.24
CA PHE A 116 1.26 7.34 2.45
C PHE A 116 0.50 6.03 2.27
N CYS A 117 0.57 5.41 1.08
CA CYS A 117 -0.13 4.18 0.80
C CYS A 117 0.82 2.99 0.91
N LEU A 118 0.56 2.10 1.85
CA LEU A 118 1.26 0.82 1.86
C LEU A 118 0.80 0.01 0.63
N PRO A 119 1.72 -0.43 -0.23
CA PRO A 119 1.38 -1.07 -1.50
C PRO A 119 0.96 -2.55 -1.35
N GLY A 120 0.66 -3.00 -0.14
CA GLY A 120 0.24 -4.38 0.10
C GLY A 120 0.02 -4.69 1.56
N GLY A 121 -0.27 -5.95 1.86
CA GLY A 121 -0.39 -6.47 3.21
C GLY A 121 0.97 -6.64 3.90
N PRO A 122 0.97 -7.04 5.20
CA PRO A 122 2.19 -7.26 5.97
C PRO A 122 3.13 -8.32 5.38
N ASP A 123 2.61 -9.20 4.53
CA ASP A 123 3.34 -10.24 3.79
C ASP A 123 4.13 -9.68 2.60
N GLN A 124 3.83 -8.45 2.16
CA GLN A 124 4.46 -7.79 1.02
C GLN A 124 5.37 -6.64 1.42
N LEU A 125 5.74 -6.57 2.69
CA LEU A 125 6.65 -5.57 3.22
C LEU A 125 7.60 -6.15 4.25
N VAL A 126 8.83 -5.63 4.28
CA VAL A 126 9.88 -6.00 5.22
C VAL A 126 10.48 -4.72 5.80
N GLU A 127 10.50 -4.59 7.11
CA GLU A 127 11.24 -3.52 7.76
C GLU A 127 12.74 -3.79 7.64
N VAL A 128 13.47 -2.84 7.09
CA VAL A 128 14.93 -2.93 6.95
C VAL A 128 15.60 -2.00 7.94
N VAL A 129 16.49 -2.57 8.74
CA VAL A 129 17.41 -1.83 9.63
C VAL A 129 18.81 -2.00 9.05
N ALA A 130 19.28 -0.95 8.38
CA ALA A 130 20.51 -0.98 7.63
C ALA A 130 21.73 -0.72 8.53
N LYS A 131 22.79 -1.51 8.35
CA LYS A 131 24.08 -1.30 8.99
C LYS A 131 24.73 -0.02 8.52
N THR A 132 24.70 0.21 7.21
CA THR A 132 25.14 1.43 6.56
C THR A 132 23.95 2.10 5.87
N PRO A 133 23.81 3.45 5.98
CA PRO A 133 22.67 4.12 5.35
C PRO A 133 22.63 3.88 3.85
N VAL A 134 21.44 3.55 3.34
CA VAL A 134 21.17 3.27 1.93
C VAL A 134 20.60 4.53 1.28
N LYS A 135 21.11 4.90 0.11
CA LYS A 135 20.59 6.04 -0.65
C LYS A 135 19.15 5.74 -1.12
N TYR A 136 18.25 6.67 -0.87
CA TYR A 136 16.89 6.59 -1.39
C TYR A 136 16.85 6.74 -2.90
N GLY A 137 16.00 5.98 -3.56
CA GLY A 137 15.74 6.04 -4.99
C GLY A 137 14.40 5.41 -5.33
N PHE A 138 13.93 5.63 -6.54
CA PHE A 138 12.67 5.05 -7.05
C PHE A 138 12.86 3.68 -7.69
N ASP A 139 14.10 3.34 -8.02
CA ASP A 139 14.43 2.04 -8.58
C ASP A 139 14.46 0.96 -7.49
N PRO A 140 14.15 -0.31 -7.83
CA PRO A 140 14.25 -1.40 -6.89
C PRO A 140 15.70 -1.59 -6.42
N VAL A 141 15.87 -1.82 -5.13
CA VAL A 141 17.17 -2.09 -4.51
C VAL A 141 17.26 -3.54 -4.05
N VAL A 142 18.46 -4.10 -4.08
CA VAL A 142 18.75 -5.39 -3.45
C VAL A 142 19.47 -5.13 -2.14
N VAL A 143 18.97 -5.72 -1.06
CA VAL A 143 19.59 -5.66 0.27
C VAL A 143 19.88 -7.06 0.78
N SER A 144 21.04 -7.24 1.43
CA SER A 144 21.41 -8.47 2.14
C SER A 144 21.45 -8.19 3.62
N GLY A 145 20.95 -9.13 4.43
CA GLY A 145 20.97 -8.98 5.88
C GLY A 145 20.37 -10.18 6.60
N LYS A 146 20.36 -10.12 7.93
CA LYS A 146 19.80 -11.16 8.78
C LYS A 146 18.29 -11.02 8.84
N PHE A 147 17.58 -12.01 8.35
CA PHE A 147 16.12 -12.05 8.31
C PHE A 147 15.54 -12.50 9.64
N VAL A 148 14.49 -11.84 10.08
CA VAL A 148 13.78 -12.13 11.31
C VAL A 148 12.29 -12.26 11.03
N VAL A 149 11.71 -13.39 11.43
CA VAL A 149 10.28 -13.65 11.37
C VAL A 149 9.62 -13.18 12.66
N LEU A 150 8.68 -12.25 12.57
CA LEU A 150 8.01 -11.62 13.69
C LEU A 150 6.66 -12.30 13.93
N LYS A 151 6.55 -13.08 14.99
CA LYS A 151 5.35 -13.85 15.30
C LYS A 151 4.25 -13.01 15.94
N ASP A 152 4.62 -11.98 16.69
CA ASP A 152 3.71 -11.10 17.41
C ASP A 152 4.35 -9.70 17.54
N ASP A 153 4.35 -8.96 16.45
CA ASP A 153 4.89 -7.60 16.42
C ASP A 153 3.77 -6.60 16.74
N PRO A 154 3.97 -5.63 17.65
CA PRO A 154 2.94 -4.66 18.03
C PRO A 154 2.52 -3.72 16.89
N MET A 155 3.38 -3.54 15.89
CA MET A 155 3.11 -2.76 14.69
C MET A 155 2.46 -3.58 13.57
N GLY A 156 2.25 -4.89 13.80
CA GLY A 156 1.68 -5.80 12.82
C GLY A 156 2.63 -6.21 11.70
N LEU A 157 3.93 -6.00 11.85
CA LEU A 157 4.93 -6.43 10.90
C LEU A 157 5.16 -7.94 10.98
N TYR A 158 5.37 -8.56 9.83
CA TYR A 158 5.69 -9.99 9.75
C TYR A 158 7.19 -10.24 9.63
N TYR A 159 7.94 -9.30 9.08
CA TYR A 159 9.34 -9.48 8.71
C TYR A 159 10.19 -8.27 9.03
N ARG A 160 11.40 -8.56 9.46
CA ARG A 160 12.46 -7.56 9.62
C ARG A 160 13.78 -8.09 9.03
N LEU A 161 14.54 -7.24 8.39
CA LEU A 161 15.90 -7.51 7.93
C LEU A 161 16.84 -6.61 8.71
N THR A 162 17.68 -7.19 9.54
CA THR A 162 18.65 -6.47 10.39
C THR A 162 20.05 -6.56 9.82
N GLU A 163 20.95 -5.67 10.25
CA GLU A 163 22.34 -5.58 9.76
C GLU A 163 22.42 -5.48 8.23
N ALA A 164 21.39 -4.87 7.63
CA ALA A 164 21.24 -4.88 6.19
C ALA A 164 22.26 -3.97 5.49
N VAL A 165 22.74 -4.43 4.34
CA VAL A 165 23.60 -3.67 3.43
C VAL A 165 23.03 -3.71 2.01
N ALA A 166 23.14 -2.61 1.29
CA ALA A 166 22.78 -2.60 -0.13
C ALA A 166 23.81 -3.42 -0.92
N VAL A 167 23.31 -4.22 -1.85
CA VAL A 167 24.13 -5.05 -2.74
C VAL A 167 24.08 -4.43 -4.12
N SER A 168 25.23 -4.15 -4.71
CA SER A 168 25.32 -3.72 -6.11
C SER A 168 24.85 -4.88 -7.01
N GLN A 169 24.00 -4.56 -7.98
CA GLN A 169 23.61 -5.51 -9.04
C GLN A 169 24.69 -5.59 -10.10
#